data_4310ae19ced5a09651c9cd60376a7669
#
_entry.id   4310ae19ced5a09651c9cd60376a7669
#
_cell.length_a   1.000
_cell.length_b   1.000
_cell.length_c   1.000
_cell.angle_alpha   90.00
_cell.angle_beta   90.00
_cell.angle_gamma   90.00
#
_symmetry.space_group_name_H-M   'P 1'
#
loop_
_entity.id
_entity.type
_entity.pdbx_description
1 polymer ?
#
loop_
_entity_poly.entity_id
_entity_poly.type
_entity_poly.pdbx_seq_one_letter_code
_entity_poly.pdbx_strand_id
1 'polypeptide(L)'
;MSKSQPDPAAILTDTSFSSAGMPDETPRLRPAEVGDLGTVFAIRNLLEIVRWTESGREVTMDEHRTWFASRLAKDQGRLFLIEVEGTPAGALDLAHRENGDVVISIYLLSPLRGRGHGRRLIREACAVARQCWGKVTVVARILSDNEPSLHAFGAAGFTEIGNEGRVIVMTLPASAKLGGAR
;
A
#
# COMPACT_ATOMS: atom_id res chain seq x y z
N MET A 1 -9.52 36.15 -3.62
CA MET A 1 -10.56 35.22 -3.10
C MET A 1 -9.93 33.85 -3.02
N SER A 2 -9.40 33.51 -1.84
CA SER A 2 -8.76 32.21 -1.59
C SER A 2 -9.86 31.17 -1.44
N LYS A 3 -9.91 30.19 -2.36
CA LYS A 3 -10.78 29.02 -2.20
C LYS A 3 -10.14 28.16 -1.11
N SER A 4 -10.78 28.09 0.03
CA SER A 4 -10.42 27.15 1.09
C SER A 4 -10.44 25.74 0.50
N GLN A 5 -9.29 25.09 0.49
CA GLN A 5 -9.17 23.68 0.13
C GLN A 5 -9.90 22.88 1.22
N PRO A 6 -10.77 21.92 0.88
CA PRO A 6 -11.46 21.12 1.89
C PRO A 6 -10.44 20.37 2.73
N ASP A 7 -10.74 20.25 4.02
CA ASP A 7 -9.95 19.48 4.98
C ASP A 7 -9.83 18.03 4.51
N PRO A 8 -8.62 17.51 4.24
CA PRO A 8 -8.42 16.15 3.77
C PRO A 8 -8.95 15.09 4.76
N ALA A 9 -9.03 15.40 6.04
CA ALA A 9 -9.64 14.53 7.04
C ALA A 9 -11.17 14.41 6.84
N ALA A 10 -11.85 15.45 6.34
CA ALA A 10 -13.30 15.44 6.10
C ALA A 10 -13.69 14.48 4.97
N ILE A 11 -12.79 14.21 4.02
CA ILE A 11 -13.06 13.28 2.90
C ILE A 11 -13.16 11.82 3.39
N LEU A 12 -12.47 11.50 4.49
CA LEU A 12 -12.44 10.14 5.05
C LEU A 12 -13.46 9.91 6.17
N THR A 13 -14.05 10.97 6.74
CA THR A 13 -14.97 10.87 7.89
C THR A 13 -16.43 10.65 7.52
N ASP A 14 -16.83 10.92 6.27
CA ASP A 14 -18.23 10.77 5.84
C ASP A 14 -18.56 9.35 5.32
N THR A 15 -17.63 8.42 5.47
CA THR A 15 -17.86 7.02 5.10
C THR A 15 -18.39 6.27 6.31
N SER A 16 -19.69 6.38 6.60
CA SER A 16 -20.41 5.48 7.51
C SER A 16 -20.46 4.09 6.87
N PHE A 17 -19.41 3.29 7.06
CA PHE A 17 -19.44 1.86 6.78
C PHE A 17 -20.40 1.20 7.76
N SER A 18 -21.65 1.05 7.38
CA SER A 18 -22.64 0.27 8.11
C SER A 18 -22.25 -1.21 8.05
N SER A 19 -22.16 -1.86 9.20
CA SER A 19 -21.78 -3.28 9.33
C SER A 19 -22.90 -4.27 8.92
N ALA A 20 -23.95 -3.81 8.28
CA ALA A 20 -25.09 -4.64 7.87
C ALA A 20 -24.93 -5.09 6.41
N GLY A 21 -24.51 -6.36 6.22
CA GLY A 21 -24.78 -7.13 4.99
C GLY A 21 -24.32 -6.51 3.69
N MET A 22 -22.99 -6.29 3.50
CA MET A 22 -22.44 -5.75 2.26
C MET A 22 -22.34 -6.82 1.17
N PRO A 23 -22.78 -6.57 -0.07
CA PRO A 23 -22.50 -7.44 -1.20
C PRO A 23 -20.98 -7.50 -1.43
N ASP A 24 -20.50 -8.49 -2.16
CA ASP A 24 -19.09 -8.88 -2.42
C ASP A 24 -18.17 -7.70 -2.80
N GLU A 25 -17.86 -6.85 -1.80
CA GLU A 25 -17.04 -5.65 -1.93
C GLU A 25 -15.56 -6.02 -2.00
N THR A 26 -15.17 -6.65 -3.08
CA THR A 26 -13.77 -7.00 -3.32
C THR A 26 -12.95 -5.74 -3.59
N PRO A 27 -11.99 -5.37 -2.72
CA PRO A 27 -11.14 -4.21 -2.98
C PRO A 27 -10.37 -4.38 -4.31
N ARG A 28 -10.19 -3.29 -5.04
CA ARG A 28 -9.48 -3.26 -6.33
C ARG A 28 -8.31 -2.28 -6.28
N LEU A 29 -7.26 -2.55 -7.06
CA LEU A 29 -6.17 -1.61 -7.29
C LEU A 29 -6.54 -0.70 -8.46
N ARG A 30 -6.63 0.60 -8.22
CA ARG A 30 -6.73 1.63 -9.26
C ARG A 30 -5.40 2.40 -9.31
N PRO A 31 -4.77 2.54 -10.49
CA PRO A 31 -3.60 3.41 -10.61
C PRO A 31 -3.89 4.82 -10.09
N ALA A 32 -2.97 5.38 -9.29
CA ALA A 32 -3.12 6.73 -8.78
C ALA A 32 -2.93 7.76 -9.88
N GLU A 33 -3.70 8.84 -9.79
CA GLU A 33 -3.69 9.98 -10.69
C GLU A 33 -3.31 11.25 -9.93
N VAL A 34 -3.00 12.34 -10.63
CA VAL A 34 -2.59 13.61 -10.01
C VAL A 34 -3.62 14.12 -8.99
N GLY A 35 -4.91 13.91 -9.25
CA GLY A 35 -5.99 14.28 -8.34
C GLY A 35 -6.02 13.55 -7.00
N ASP A 36 -5.32 12.41 -6.89
CA ASP A 36 -5.31 11.58 -5.68
C ASP A 36 -4.31 12.05 -4.61
N LEU A 37 -3.50 13.08 -4.90
CA LEU A 37 -2.47 13.58 -3.99
C LEU A 37 -2.99 13.79 -2.55
N GLY A 38 -4.12 14.48 -2.41
CA GLY A 38 -4.72 14.77 -1.10
C GLY A 38 -5.21 13.50 -0.39
N THR A 39 -5.84 12.60 -1.12
CA THR A 39 -6.36 11.34 -0.58
C THR A 39 -5.24 10.44 -0.08
N VAL A 40 -4.18 10.26 -0.88
CA VAL A 40 -3.02 9.44 -0.49
C VAL A 40 -2.27 10.08 0.69
N PHE A 41 -2.16 11.41 0.72
CA PHE A 41 -1.60 12.15 1.85
C PHE A 41 -2.39 11.92 3.14
N ALA A 42 -3.72 12.03 3.08
CA ALA A 42 -4.58 11.79 4.22
C ALA A 42 -4.44 10.35 4.75
N ILE A 43 -4.49 9.34 3.86
CA ILE A 43 -4.30 7.94 4.23
C ILE A 43 -2.94 7.73 4.90
N ARG A 44 -1.85 8.27 4.33
CA ARG A 44 -0.48 8.11 4.85
C ARG A 44 -0.31 8.68 6.26
N ASN A 45 -1.04 9.75 6.59
CA ASN A 45 -0.95 10.47 7.86
C ASN A 45 -2.01 10.06 8.90
N LEU A 46 -2.85 9.07 8.61
CA LEU A 46 -3.71 8.49 9.65
C LEU A 46 -2.86 7.86 10.75
N LEU A 47 -3.16 8.14 12.01
CA LEU A 47 -2.43 7.63 13.17
C LEU A 47 -2.31 6.10 13.14
N GLU A 48 -3.37 5.42 12.70
CA GLU A 48 -3.39 3.96 12.54
C GLU A 48 -2.45 3.45 11.42
N ILE A 49 -1.97 4.32 10.53
CA ILE A 49 -0.98 4.01 9.49
C ILE A 49 0.41 4.47 9.93
N VAL A 50 0.52 5.70 10.42
CA VAL A 50 1.79 6.31 10.87
C VAL A 50 2.55 5.40 11.82
N ARG A 51 1.88 4.81 12.80
CA ARG A 51 2.48 3.91 13.80
C ARG A 51 3.17 2.68 13.19
N TRP A 52 2.78 2.29 11.98
CA TRP A 52 3.31 1.12 11.26
C TRP A 52 4.32 1.49 10.18
N THR A 53 4.72 2.75 10.09
CA THR A 53 5.79 3.18 9.20
C THR A 53 7.13 3.19 9.93
N GLU A 54 8.22 2.95 9.21
CA GLU A 54 9.56 2.94 9.79
C GLU A 54 9.92 4.27 10.46
N SER A 55 9.46 5.40 9.91
CA SER A 55 9.70 6.74 10.47
C SER A 55 8.89 7.02 11.73
N GLY A 56 7.75 6.36 11.92
CA GLY A 56 6.82 6.60 13.03
C GLY A 56 6.26 8.02 13.12
N ARG A 57 6.38 8.80 12.04
CA ARG A 57 5.94 10.20 11.99
C ARG A 57 5.04 10.49 10.79
N GLU A 58 4.26 11.53 10.91
CA GLU A 58 3.57 12.13 9.78
C GLU A 58 4.58 12.71 8.77
N VAL A 59 4.18 12.78 7.52
CA VAL A 59 4.91 13.46 6.45
C VAL A 59 4.29 14.82 6.19
N THR A 60 5.12 15.81 5.87
CA THR A 60 4.61 17.11 5.43
C THR A 60 4.05 17.03 4.02
N MET A 61 3.20 17.99 3.65
CA MET A 61 2.64 18.05 2.28
C MET A 61 3.74 18.19 1.22
N ASP A 62 4.83 18.89 1.51
CA ASP A 62 5.92 19.11 0.55
C ASP A 62 6.76 17.84 0.35
N GLU A 63 7.08 17.11 1.44
CA GLU A 63 7.69 15.76 1.35
C GLU A 63 6.81 14.83 0.52
N HIS A 64 5.50 14.86 0.80
CA HIS A 64 4.54 14.00 0.12
C HIS A 64 4.40 14.33 -1.38
N ARG A 65 4.34 15.62 -1.76
CA ARG A 65 4.29 16.05 -3.16
C ARG A 65 5.48 15.54 -3.96
N THR A 66 6.68 15.70 -3.40
CA THR A 66 7.91 15.25 -4.05
C THR A 66 7.91 13.74 -4.26
N TRP A 67 7.56 12.99 -3.22
CA TRP A 67 7.44 11.54 -3.30
C TRP A 67 6.33 11.11 -4.28
N PHE A 68 5.14 11.69 -4.20
CA PHE A 68 3.99 11.36 -5.04
C PHE A 68 4.30 11.60 -6.52
N ALA A 69 4.92 12.74 -6.87
CA ALA A 69 5.33 13.05 -8.23
C ALA A 69 6.32 12.00 -8.77
N SER A 70 7.28 11.55 -7.96
CA SER A 70 8.23 10.50 -8.35
C SER A 70 7.55 9.17 -8.65
N ARG A 71 6.43 8.86 -7.99
CA ARG A 71 5.66 7.63 -8.24
C ARG A 71 4.82 7.70 -9.52
N LEU A 72 4.32 8.87 -9.85
CA LEU A 72 3.57 9.09 -11.09
C LEU A 72 4.47 9.12 -12.34
N ALA A 73 5.77 9.42 -12.20
CA ALA A 73 6.74 9.46 -13.29
C ALA A 73 7.02 8.09 -13.93
N LYS A 74 6.40 7.01 -13.45
CA LYS A 74 6.42 5.62 -13.96
C LYS A 74 7.77 4.91 -14.01
N ASP A 75 8.89 5.62 -14.03
CA ASP A 75 10.23 5.03 -14.16
C ASP A 75 10.70 4.42 -12.83
N GLN A 76 10.34 5.04 -11.70
CA GLN A 76 10.81 4.67 -10.37
C GLN A 76 9.75 3.98 -9.48
N GLY A 77 8.54 3.74 -9.99
CA GLY A 77 7.52 3.09 -9.19
C GLY A 77 6.12 3.08 -9.80
N ARG A 78 5.21 2.53 -9.04
CA ARG A 78 3.76 2.52 -9.32
C ARG A 78 3.01 2.75 -8.02
N LEU A 79 2.07 3.66 -8.05
CA LEU A 79 1.20 3.96 -6.92
C LEU A 79 -0.24 3.61 -7.28
N PHE A 80 -0.94 2.99 -6.36
CA PHE A 80 -2.34 2.61 -6.51
C PHE A 80 -3.14 3.09 -5.31
N LEU A 81 -4.36 3.54 -5.55
CA LEU A 81 -5.41 3.53 -4.54
C LEU A 81 -6.01 2.13 -4.46
N ILE A 82 -6.34 1.72 -3.25
CA ILE A 82 -7.16 0.54 -2.98
C ILE A 82 -8.57 1.06 -2.77
N GLU A 83 -9.50 0.64 -3.61
CA GLU A 83 -10.88 1.13 -3.60
C GLU A 83 -11.87 -0.01 -3.42
N VAL A 84 -12.96 0.31 -2.73
CA VAL A 84 -14.17 -0.52 -2.62
C VAL A 84 -15.30 0.31 -3.18
N GLU A 85 -15.93 -0.14 -4.25
CA GLU A 85 -17.02 0.58 -4.94
C GLU A 85 -16.70 2.05 -5.25
N GLY A 86 -15.45 2.33 -5.64
CA GLY A 86 -14.99 3.69 -5.94
C GLY A 86 -14.60 4.54 -4.72
N THR A 87 -14.77 4.00 -3.49
CA THR A 87 -14.37 4.68 -2.26
C THR A 87 -12.95 4.29 -1.87
N PRO A 88 -12.04 5.25 -1.63
CA PRO A 88 -10.68 4.95 -1.17
C PRO A 88 -10.68 4.22 0.18
N ALA A 89 -10.02 3.07 0.23
CA ALA A 89 -9.92 2.21 1.40
C ALA A 89 -8.48 1.79 1.72
N GLY A 90 -7.51 2.40 1.04
CA GLY A 90 -6.09 2.16 1.25
C GLY A 90 -5.23 2.68 0.10
N ALA A 91 -3.93 2.43 0.20
CA ALA A 91 -2.97 2.74 -0.85
C ALA A 91 -1.89 1.65 -0.93
N LEU A 92 -1.30 1.47 -2.12
CA LEU A 92 -0.23 0.53 -2.38
C LEU A 92 0.83 1.19 -3.24
N ASP A 93 2.08 1.16 -2.76
CA ASP A 93 3.27 1.66 -3.46
C ASP A 93 4.20 0.52 -3.87
N LEU A 94 4.66 0.57 -5.11
CA LEU A 94 5.73 -0.27 -5.64
C LEU A 94 6.89 0.64 -6.05
N ALA A 95 7.99 0.59 -5.32
CA ALA A 95 9.18 1.38 -5.58
C ALA A 95 10.27 0.53 -6.24
N HIS A 96 10.56 0.75 -7.52
CA HIS A 96 11.66 0.11 -8.22
C HIS A 96 12.97 0.76 -7.79
N ARG A 97 13.94 -0.05 -7.39
CA ARG A 97 15.24 0.38 -6.88
C ARG A 97 16.34 0.18 -7.93
N GLU A 98 17.44 0.91 -7.77
CA GLU A 98 18.61 0.83 -8.68
C GLU A 98 19.22 -0.58 -8.74
N ASN A 99 19.13 -1.35 -7.64
CA ASN A 99 19.60 -2.74 -7.60
C ASN A 99 18.65 -3.73 -8.32
N GLY A 100 17.56 -3.24 -8.92
CA GLY A 100 16.56 -4.04 -9.63
C GLY A 100 15.47 -4.66 -8.74
N ASP A 101 15.52 -4.49 -7.42
CA ASP A 101 14.44 -4.93 -6.53
C ASP A 101 13.25 -3.98 -6.56
N VAL A 102 12.09 -4.49 -6.19
CA VAL A 102 10.87 -3.69 -5.99
C VAL A 102 10.46 -3.71 -4.52
N VAL A 103 10.47 -2.57 -3.86
CA VAL A 103 9.95 -2.45 -2.49
C VAL A 103 8.45 -2.21 -2.55
N ILE A 104 7.69 -3.05 -1.85
CA ILE A 104 6.23 -2.93 -1.72
C ILE A 104 5.85 -2.35 -0.37
N SER A 105 4.95 -1.36 -0.38
CA SER A 105 4.27 -0.85 0.81
C SER A 105 2.76 -0.88 0.60
N ILE A 106 2.01 -1.34 1.60
CA ILE A 106 0.55 -1.42 1.54
C ILE A 106 -0.06 -0.86 2.81
N TYR A 107 -1.02 0.03 2.65
CA TYR A 107 -1.82 0.63 3.72
C TYR A 107 -3.28 0.25 3.52
N LEU A 108 -3.85 -0.51 4.46
CA LEU A 108 -5.27 -0.86 4.46
C LEU A 108 -5.96 -0.16 5.61
N LEU A 109 -7.08 0.50 5.31
CA LEU A 109 -7.95 1.07 6.33
C LEU A 109 -8.67 -0.04 7.11
N SER A 110 -9.06 0.27 8.35
CA SER A 110 -9.62 -0.69 9.31
C SER A 110 -10.72 -1.60 8.74
N PRO A 111 -11.69 -1.12 7.92
CA PRO A 111 -12.78 -1.99 7.41
C PRO A 111 -12.30 -3.16 6.56
N LEU A 112 -11.12 -3.07 5.93
CA LEU A 112 -10.57 -4.13 5.07
C LEU A 112 -9.65 -5.11 5.79
N ARG A 113 -9.26 -4.81 7.03
CA ARG A 113 -8.31 -5.65 7.78
C ARG A 113 -8.99 -6.93 8.28
N GLY A 114 -8.20 -8.00 8.45
CA GLY A 114 -8.68 -9.27 8.99
C GLY A 114 -9.56 -10.11 8.06
N ARG A 115 -9.84 -9.64 6.84
CA ARG A 115 -10.73 -10.30 5.85
C ARG A 115 -9.98 -11.02 4.72
N GLY A 116 -8.66 -11.20 4.83
CA GLY A 116 -7.84 -11.86 3.80
C GLY A 116 -7.49 -10.98 2.59
N HIS A 117 -8.01 -9.77 2.49
CA HIS A 117 -7.75 -8.87 1.36
C HIS A 117 -6.28 -8.50 1.19
N GLY A 118 -5.53 -8.34 2.27
CA GLY A 118 -4.10 -8.01 2.23
C GLY A 118 -3.30 -9.02 1.41
N ARG A 119 -3.47 -10.33 1.68
CA ARG A 119 -2.81 -11.41 0.92
C ARG A 119 -3.07 -11.29 -0.58
N ARG A 120 -4.34 -11.10 -0.96
CA ARG A 120 -4.75 -11.02 -2.38
C ARG A 120 -4.13 -9.81 -3.06
N LEU A 121 -4.25 -8.62 -2.45
CA LEU A 121 -3.71 -7.36 -2.98
C LEU A 121 -2.17 -7.39 -3.10
N ILE A 122 -1.47 -7.98 -2.13
CA ILE A 122 -0.01 -8.17 -2.19
C ILE A 122 0.37 -9.04 -3.40
N ARG A 123 -0.34 -10.14 -3.64
CA ARG A 123 -0.08 -11.01 -4.80
C ARG A 123 -0.37 -10.32 -6.12
N GLU A 124 -1.46 -9.58 -6.20
CA GLU A 124 -1.80 -8.76 -7.37
C GLU A 124 -0.72 -7.72 -7.65
N ALA A 125 -0.25 -7.02 -6.61
CA ALA A 125 0.84 -6.05 -6.73
C ALA A 125 2.16 -6.70 -7.20
N CYS A 126 2.49 -7.90 -6.72
CA CYS A 126 3.66 -8.64 -7.20
C CYS A 126 3.54 -9.04 -8.67
N ALA A 127 2.33 -9.38 -9.13
CA ALA A 127 2.09 -9.64 -10.55
C ALA A 127 2.29 -8.36 -11.38
N VAL A 128 1.76 -7.23 -10.94
CA VAL A 128 1.99 -5.91 -11.56
C VAL A 128 3.46 -5.57 -11.59
N ALA A 129 4.21 -5.76 -10.49
CA ALA A 129 5.65 -5.50 -10.45
C ALA A 129 6.38 -6.30 -11.54
N ARG A 130 6.05 -7.58 -11.71
CA ARG A 130 6.65 -8.44 -12.74
C ARG A 130 6.24 -8.07 -14.17
N GLN A 131 5.03 -7.58 -14.36
CA GLN A 131 4.59 -7.06 -15.67
C GLN A 131 5.35 -5.78 -16.04
N CYS A 132 5.62 -4.90 -15.06
CA CYS A 132 6.28 -3.63 -15.30
C CYS A 132 7.80 -3.76 -15.47
N TRP A 133 8.46 -4.63 -14.68
CA TRP A 133 9.92 -4.68 -14.59
C TRP A 133 10.52 -6.07 -14.82
N GLY A 134 9.72 -7.05 -15.25
CA GLY A 134 10.19 -8.39 -15.57
C GLY A 134 10.49 -9.24 -14.33
N LYS A 135 11.59 -9.99 -14.37
CA LYS A 135 11.99 -10.88 -13.27
C LYS A 135 12.61 -10.07 -12.11
N VAL A 136 11.76 -9.54 -11.23
CA VAL A 136 12.19 -8.77 -10.07
C VAL A 136 11.94 -9.52 -8.77
N THR A 137 12.82 -9.32 -7.78
CA THR A 137 12.56 -9.67 -6.39
C THR A 137 11.70 -8.57 -5.76
N VAL A 138 10.62 -8.96 -5.09
CA VAL A 138 9.81 -8.01 -4.34
C VAL A 138 10.19 -8.07 -2.86
N VAL A 139 10.47 -6.91 -2.27
CA VAL A 139 10.95 -6.74 -0.90
C VAL A 139 9.88 -6.03 -0.09
N ALA A 140 9.57 -6.53 1.10
CA ALA A 140 8.74 -5.88 2.09
C ALA A 140 9.58 -5.58 3.34
N ARG A 141 9.40 -4.38 3.89
CA ARG A 141 10.02 -3.93 5.14
C ARG A 141 8.91 -3.69 6.16
N ILE A 142 8.92 -4.46 7.24
CA ILE A 142 7.78 -4.56 8.16
C ILE A 142 8.30 -4.41 9.58
N LEU A 143 7.66 -3.57 10.39
CA LEU A 143 8.00 -3.49 11.82
C LEU A 143 7.72 -4.83 12.50
N SER A 144 8.63 -5.28 13.37
CA SER A 144 8.59 -6.60 14.00
C SER A 144 7.34 -6.84 14.88
N ASP A 145 6.71 -5.76 15.33
CA ASP A 145 5.46 -5.78 16.11
C ASP A 145 4.20 -5.65 15.24
N ASN A 146 4.34 -5.54 13.90
CA ASN A 146 3.22 -5.52 12.98
C ASN A 146 2.85 -6.95 12.52
N GLU A 147 2.42 -7.79 13.46
CA GLU A 147 2.04 -9.19 13.22
C GLU A 147 1.03 -9.37 12.07
N PRO A 148 -0.04 -8.53 11.94
CA PRO A 148 -0.97 -8.65 10.83
C PRO A 148 -0.30 -8.51 9.45
N SER A 149 0.67 -7.60 9.32
CA SER A 149 1.42 -7.42 8.08
C SER A 149 2.36 -8.60 7.82
N LEU A 150 3.13 -9.04 8.83
CA LEU A 150 4.01 -10.21 8.73
C LEU A 150 3.23 -11.45 8.27
N HIS A 151 2.05 -11.69 8.87
CA HIS A 151 1.18 -12.79 8.48
C HIS A 151 0.66 -12.65 7.04
N ALA A 152 0.23 -11.45 6.62
CA ALA A 152 -0.30 -11.22 5.28
C ALA A 152 0.77 -11.43 4.19
N PHE A 153 1.99 -10.93 4.41
CA PHE A 153 3.11 -11.14 3.50
C PHE A 153 3.58 -12.60 3.48
N GLY A 154 3.69 -13.26 4.63
CA GLY A 154 3.99 -14.70 4.70
C GLY A 154 2.96 -15.53 3.94
N ALA A 155 1.66 -15.27 4.13
CA ALA A 155 0.58 -15.93 3.39
C ALA A 155 0.59 -15.60 1.87
N ALA A 156 1.17 -14.48 1.46
CA ALA A 156 1.38 -14.13 0.06
C ALA A 156 2.58 -14.86 -0.58
N GLY A 157 3.42 -15.51 0.23
CA GLY A 157 4.57 -16.30 -0.22
C GLY A 157 5.93 -15.63 0.03
N PHE A 158 5.96 -14.53 0.79
CA PHE A 158 7.22 -13.90 1.21
C PHE A 158 7.87 -14.73 2.32
N THR A 159 9.20 -14.73 2.31
CA THR A 159 10.02 -15.34 3.36
C THR A 159 10.90 -14.27 4.01
N GLU A 160 11.10 -14.35 5.31
CA GLU A 160 12.03 -13.52 6.02
C GLU A 160 13.47 -13.84 5.59
N ILE A 161 14.27 -12.80 5.35
CA ILE A 161 15.68 -12.93 4.98
C ILE A 161 16.61 -12.27 6.00
N GLY A 162 16.08 -11.52 6.93
CA GLY A 162 16.84 -10.87 8.00
C GLY A 162 16.05 -9.80 8.74
N ASN A 163 16.71 -9.19 9.70
CA ASN A 163 16.15 -8.07 10.42
C ASN A 163 17.16 -6.92 10.51
N GLU A 164 16.65 -5.69 10.55
CA GLU A 164 17.40 -4.45 10.67
C GLU A 164 16.82 -3.66 11.86
N GLY A 165 17.27 -4.00 13.07
CA GLY A 165 16.72 -3.44 14.30
C GLY A 165 15.27 -3.86 14.54
N ARG A 166 14.33 -2.90 14.38
CA ARG A 166 12.90 -3.16 14.51
C ARG A 166 12.22 -3.57 13.20
N VAL A 167 12.96 -3.69 12.11
CA VAL A 167 12.40 -3.97 10.78
C VAL A 167 12.74 -5.40 10.37
N ILE A 168 11.74 -6.20 10.12
CA ILE A 168 11.85 -7.50 9.47
C ILE A 168 11.87 -7.28 7.96
N VAL A 169 12.86 -7.84 7.28
CA VAL A 169 12.96 -7.80 5.81
C VAL A 169 12.46 -9.12 5.26
N MET A 170 11.41 -9.06 4.44
CA MET A 170 10.83 -10.21 3.78
C MET A 170 10.95 -10.08 2.27
N THR A 171 11.15 -11.18 1.55
CA THR A 171 11.25 -11.16 0.08
C THR A 171 10.38 -12.22 -0.58
N LEU A 172 9.93 -11.88 -1.79
CA LEU A 172 9.38 -12.82 -2.76
C LEU A 172 10.34 -12.86 -3.96
N PRO A 173 11.18 -13.92 -4.09
CA PRO A 173 12.16 -14.02 -5.16
C PRO A 173 11.54 -13.99 -6.55
N ALA A 174 12.28 -13.49 -7.54
CA ALA A 174 11.85 -13.44 -8.94
C ALA A 174 11.39 -14.81 -9.50
N SER A 175 12.00 -15.91 -9.01
CA SER A 175 11.70 -17.28 -9.40
C SER A 175 10.44 -17.86 -8.74
N ALA A 176 9.92 -17.22 -7.68
CA ALA A 176 8.75 -17.73 -6.96
C ALA A 176 7.52 -17.71 -7.86
N LYS A 177 6.77 -18.83 -7.89
CA LYS A 177 5.49 -18.87 -8.60
C LYS A 177 4.46 -18.06 -7.79
N LEU A 178 3.84 -17.08 -8.43
CA LEU A 178 2.63 -16.46 -7.90
C LEU A 178 1.52 -17.51 -8.08
N GLY A 179 1.24 -18.28 -7.04
CA GLY A 179 0.18 -19.30 -7.12
C GLY A 179 -1.13 -18.65 -7.54
N GLY A 180 -1.86 -19.29 -8.46
CA GLY A 180 -3.12 -18.77 -8.97
C GLY A 180 -4.10 -18.43 -7.85
N ALA A 181 -4.90 -17.41 -8.07
CA ALA A 181 -6.04 -17.10 -7.24
C ALA A 181 -7.00 -18.32 -7.31
N ARG A 182 -7.16 -19.01 -6.18
CA ARG A 182 -8.31 -19.87 -5.92
C ARG A 182 -9.23 -19.14 -5.00
#